data_71dde4ca19a3ceab01ef73c9dc07c62e
#
_entry.id   71dde4ca19a3ceab01ef73c9dc07c62e
#
_cell.length_a   1.000
_cell.length_b   1.000
_cell.length_c   1.000
_cell.angle_alpha   90.00
_cell.angle_beta   90.00
_cell.angle_gamma   90.00
#
_symmetry.space_group_name_H-M   'P 1'
#
loop_
_entity.id
_entity.type
_entity.pdbx_description
1 polymer ?
#
loop_
_entity_poly.entity_id
_entity_poly.type
_entity_poly.pdbx_seq_one_letter_code
_entity_poly.pdbx_strand_id
1 'polypeptide(L)'
;MTDAIQGVQDLWPISQRLSASALIPGALKKRPEDVLVILMTGQELGLAPMQSMRAIHIIDGRPTLSADLLVGFCVGRADVCEYFTLLESDEKHALYETKRRGSAPVRISFGIEEARAAGLLGKSNWKSWPKSMLRARCAAALARAVYPDLTVGLYTPDELGEERGDTIESPSAAAISSSRLTSVAALVPTEPVVAARKEIAPEARDQVIVDVLDGETE
;
A
#
# COMPACT_ATOMS: atom_id res chain seq x y z
N MET A 1 6.05 -10.36 23.81
CA MET A 1 6.96 -9.24 23.51
C MET A 1 7.77 -9.65 22.29
N THR A 2 7.36 -9.22 21.14
CA THR A 2 8.09 -9.44 19.88
C THR A 2 9.05 -8.27 19.77
N ASP A 3 10.35 -8.54 19.96
CA ASP A 3 11.39 -7.56 19.62
C ASP A 3 11.21 -7.21 18.15
N ALA A 4 10.81 -5.97 17.88
CA ALA A 4 10.66 -5.48 16.53
C ALA A 4 12.03 -5.56 15.85
N ILE A 5 12.10 -6.29 14.74
CA ILE A 5 13.25 -6.30 13.85
C ILE A 5 13.48 -4.85 13.43
N GLN A 6 14.51 -4.20 13.98
CA GLN A 6 14.62 -2.74 13.94
C GLN A 6 15.38 -2.17 12.73
N GLY A 7 15.83 -3.00 11.78
CA GLY A 7 16.53 -2.46 10.64
C GLY A 7 16.82 -3.46 9.53
N VAL A 8 17.21 -2.94 8.37
CA VAL A 8 17.65 -3.74 7.20
C VAL A 8 18.80 -4.66 7.56
N GLN A 9 19.67 -4.24 8.50
CA GLN A 9 20.81 -5.02 8.97
C GLN A 9 20.40 -6.32 9.65
N ASP A 10 19.26 -6.34 10.34
CA ASP A 10 18.73 -7.54 10.99
C ASP A 10 18.01 -8.47 10.01
N LEU A 11 17.43 -7.92 8.95
CA LEU A 11 16.71 -8.68 7.92
C LEU A 11 17.65 -9.40 6.95
N TRP A 12 18.85 -8.85 6.71
CA TRP A 12 19.79 -9.42 5.74
C TRP A 12 20.25 -10.83 6.10
N PRO A 13 20.73 -11.13 7.31
CA PRO A 13 21.06 -12.50 7.70
C PRO A 13 19.88 -13.47 7.62
N ILE A 14 18.67 -12.98 7.92
CA ILE A 14 17.43 -13.77 7.81
C ILE A 14 17.16 -14.09 6.35
N SER A 15 17.24 -13.11 5.45
CA SER A 15 17.01 -13.29 4.01
C SER A 15 17.99 -14.30 3.40
N GLN A 16 19.26 -14.25 3.77
CA GLN A 16 20.26 -15.22 3.33
C GLN A 16 19.93 -16.65 3.78
N ARG A 17 19.53 -16.84 5.04
CA ARG A 17 19.16 -18.15 5.59
C ARG A 17 17.88 -18.67 4.95
N LEU A 18 16.87 -17.83 4.77
CA LEU A 18 15.61 -18.19 4.12
C LEU A 18 15.84 -18.58 2.66
N SER A 19 16.63 -17.78 1.90
CA SER A 19 16.90 -18.08 0.48
C SER A 19 17.64 -19.40 0.26
N ALA A 20 18.36 -19.90 1.27
CA ALA A 20 19.00 -21.21 1.25
C ALA A 20 18.08 -22.37 1.67
N SER A 21 16.89 -22.08 2.22
CA SER A 21 15.96 -23.09 2.71
C SER A 21 15.27 -23.84 1.56
N ALA A 22 15.01 -25.14 1.79
CA ALA A 22 14.18 -25.93 0.88
C ALA A 22 12.68 -25.58 0.97
N LEU A 23 12.25 -24.91 2.05
CA LEU A 23 10.85 -24.66 2.38
C LEU A 23 10.28 -23.37 1.78
N ILE A 24 11.07 -22.64 0.99
CA ILE A 24 10.60 -21.44 0.31
C ILE A 24 10.26 -21.72 -1.16
N PRO A 25 9.45 -20.86 -1.82
CA PRO A 25 9.17 -20.98 -3.25
C PRO A 25 10.45 -21.06 -4.08
N GLY A 26 10.43 -21.92 -5.11
CA GLY A 26 11.60 -22.16 -5.96
C GLY A 26 12.17 -20.90 -6.60
N ALA A 27 11.31 -19.93 -6.94
CA ALA A 27 11.68 -18.64 -7.52
C ALA A 27 12.53 -17.75 -6.58
N LEU A 28 12.47 -17.98 -5.27
CA LEU A 28 13.20 -17.20 -4.26
C LEU A 28 14.47 -17.91 -3.77
N LYS A 29 14.69 -19.16 -4.19
CA LYS A 29 15.90 -19.92 -3.81
C LYS A 29 17.14 -19.24 -4.37
N LYS A 30 18.17 -19.09 -3.53
CA LYS A 30 19.44 -18.42 -3.84
C LYS A 30 19.29 -16.95 -4.28
N ARG A 31 18.19 -16.30 -3.90
CA ARG A 31 17.92 -14.88 -4.19
C ARG A 31 17.63 -14.13 -2.89
N PRO A 32 18.63 -13.91 -2.03
CA PRO A 32 18.44 -13.27 -0.73
C PRO A 32 17.97 -11.82 -0.86
N GLU A 33 18.32 -11.13 -1.97
CA GLU A 33 17.89 -9.75 -2.26
C GLU A 33 16.37 -9.67 -2.43
N ASP A 34 15.77 -10.59 -3.19
CA ASP A 34 14.31 -10.63 -3.38
C ASP A 34 13.60 -10.99 -2.07
N VAL A 35 14.16 -11.92 -1.31
CA VAL A 35 13.65 -12.26 0.02
C VAL A 35 13.72 -11.04 0.94
N LEU A 36 14.81 -10.25 0.90
CA LEU A 36 14.95 -9.03 1.67
C LEU A 36 13.85 -8.02 1.31
N VAL A 37 13.60 -7.78 0.03
CA VAL A 37 12.54 -6.87 -0.43
C VAL A 37 11.17 -7.30 0.09
N ILE A 38 10.86 -8.60 0.03
CA ILE A 38 9.61 -9.15 0.57
C ILE A 38 9.50 -8.90 2.09
N LEU A 39 10.59 -9.12 2.84
CA LEU A 39 10.59 -8.93 4.28
C LEU A 39 10.46 -7.45 4.67
N MET A 40 11.13 -6.56 3.94
CA MET A 40 11.02 -5.11 4.15
C MET A 40 9.60 -4.61 3.86
N THR A 41 9.04 -4.97 2.71
CA THR A 41 7.66 -4.63 2.37
C THR A 41 6.69 -5.16 3.42
N GLY A 42 6.89 -6.39 3.89
CA GLY A 42 6.07 -6.97 4.95
C GLY A 42 6.19 -6.22 6.27
N GLN A 43 7.40 -5.79 6.64
CA GLN A 43 7.62 -5.00 7.85
C GLN A 43 6.88 -3.66 7.80
N GLU A 44 6.92 -2.96 6.66
CA GLU A 44 6.16 -1.72 6.43
C GLU A 44 4.65 -1.93 6.59
N LEU A 45 4.16 -3.13 6.20
CA LEU A 45 2.76 -3.53 6.35
C LEU A 45 2.43 -4.12 7.73
N GLY A 46 3.39 -4.19 8.65
CA GLY A 46 3.20 -4.79 9.98
C GLY A 46 3.08 -6.32 9.97
N LEU A 47 3.55 -6.99 8.92
CA LEU A 47 3.51 -8.45 8.78
C LEU A 47 4.75 -9.09 9.41
N ALA A 48 4.56 -10.25 10.06
CA ALA A 48 5.67 -11.07 10.50
C ALA A 48 6.44 -11.67 9.28
N PRO A 49 7.75 -11.99 9.41
CA PRO A 49 8.58 -12.44 8.30
C PRO A 49 7.98 -13.59 7.49
N MET A 50 7.42 -14.61 8.15
CA MET A 50 6.82 -15.76 7.47
C MET A 50 5.46 -15.45 6.83
N GLN A 51 4.72 -14.46 7.35
CA GLN A 51 3.52 -13.96 6.71
C GLN A 51 3.87 -13.21 5.43
N SER A 52 4.90 -12.35 5.47
CA SER A 52 5.43 -11.63 4.31
C SER A 52 5.79 -12.59 3.17
N MET A 53 6.54 -13.66 3.49
CA MET A 53 6.96 -14.68 2.52
C MET A 53 5.80 -15.44 1.85
N ARG A 54 4.64 -15.53 2.50
CA ARG A 54 3.44 -16.21 1.97
C ARG A 54 2.52 -15.29 1.21
N ALA A 55 2.49 -14.02 1.59
CA ALA A 55 1.47 -13.07 1.18
C ALA A 55 1.96 -12.07 0.12
N ILE A 56 3.28 -11.89 0.01
CA ILE A 56 3.90 -10.96 -0.92
C ILE A 56 4.63 -11.75 -2.01
N HIS A 57 4.36 -11.42 -3.26
CA HIS A 57 4.99 -12.01 -4.43
C HIS A 57 5.70 -10.93 -5.24
N ILE A 58 6.83 -11.25 -5.85
CA ILE A 58 7.50 -10.35 -6.79
C ILE A 58 7.05 -10.71 -8.20
N ILE A 59 6.37 -9.80 -8.87
CA ILE A 59 5.93 -9.93 -10.26
C ILE A 59 6.46 -8.74 -11.04
N ASP A 60 7.19 -9.01 -12.12
CA ASP A 60 7.84 -7.98 -12.97
C ASP A 60 8.66 -6.96 -12.14
N GLY A 61 9.36 -7.45 -11.09
CA GLY A 61 10.20 -6.64 -10.21
C GLY A 61 9.44 -5.80 -9.17
N ARG A 62 8.11 -5.95 -9.07
CA ARG A 62 7.27 -5.21 -8.12
C ARG A 62 6.70 -6.14 -7.05
N PRO A 63 6.70 -5.74 -5.77
CA PRO A 63 5.98 -6.45 -4.73
C PRO A 63 4.46 -6.39 -5.00
N THR A 64 3.82 -7.55 -4.99
CA THR A 64 2.37 -7.69 -5.17
C THR A 64 1.75 -8.41 -4.00
N LEU A 65 0.53 -8.04 -3.66
CA LEU A 65 -0.25 -8.62 -2.58
C LEU A 65 -1.44 -9.41 -3.14
N SER A 66 -1.87 -10.44 -2.43
CA SER A 66 -3.19 -11.01 -2.72
C SER A 66 -4.30 -10.00 -2.41
N ALA A 67 -5.42 -10.09 -3.12
CA ALA A 67 -6.58 -9.24 -2.84
C ALA A 67 -7.09 -9.44 -1.40
N ASP A 68 -7.02 -10.68 -0.89
CA ASP A 68 -7.44 -11.00 0.48
C ASP A 68 -6.55 -10.30 1.51
N LEU A 69 -5.23 -10.23 1.27
CA LEU A 69 -4.31 -9.48 2.15
C LEU A 69 -4.61 -7.98 2.11
N LEU A 70 -4.89 -7.44 0.92
CA LEU A 70 -5.24 -6.03 0.76
C LEU A 70 -6.51 -5.68 1.55
N VAL A 71 -7.55 -6.52 1.47
CA VAL A 71 -8.77 -6.38 2.29
C VAL A 71 -8.44 -6.54 3.76
N GLY A 72 -7.67 -7.56 4.12
CA GLY A 72 -7.25 -7.79 5.52
C GLY A 72 -6.49 -6.60 6.12
N PHE A 73 -5.67 -5.93 5.31
CA PHE A 73 -4.96 -4.72 5.71
C PHE A 73 -5.93 -3.55 5.97
N CYS A 74 -6.94 -3.36 5.10
CA CYS A 74 -7.98 -2.35 5.33
C CYS A 74 -8.80 -2.64 6.59
N VAL A 75 -9.27 -3.88 6.76
CA VAL A 75 -10.10 -4.30 7.91
C VAL A 75 -9.30 -4.26 9.22
N GLY A 76 -8.00 -4.55 9.18
CA GLY A 76 -7.10 -4.48 10.32
C GLY A 76 -6.95 -3.05 10.91
N ARG A 77 -7.29 -2.03 10.12
CA ARG A 77 -7.31 -0.62 10.54
C ARG A 77 -8.70 -0.22 11.02
N ALA A 78 -9.09 -0.71 12.20
CA ALA A 78 -10.40 -0.44 12.81
C ALA A 78 -10.65 1.06 13.10
N ASP A 79 -9.60 1.86 13.15
CA ASP A 79 -9.64 3.33 13.22
C ASP A 79 -10.13 3.97 11.92
N VAL A 80 -9.97 3.29 10.78
CA VAL A 80 -10.31 3.78 9.44
C VAL A 80 -11.49 3.03 8.82
N CYS A 81 -11.49 1.69 8.89
CA CYS A 81 -12.50 0.83 8.27
C CYS A 81 -13.51 0.35 9.32
N GLU A 82 -14.81 0.62 9.09
CA GLU A 82 -15.87 0.10 9.95
C GLU A 82 -16.20 -1.36 9.57
N TYR A 83 -16.34 -1.63 8.28
CA TYR A 83 -16.52 -2.97 7.74
C TYR A 83 -16.14 -3.04 6.26
N PHE A 84 -15.88 -4.26 5.79
CA PHE A 84 -15.64 -4.59 4.39
C PHE A 84 -16.30 -5.95 4.12
N THR A 85 -17.38 -5.97 3.37
CA THR A 85 -18.27 -7.12 3.27
C THR A 85 -18.56 -7.51 1.83
N LEU A 86 -18.49 -8.81 1.54
CA LEU A 86 -18.99 -9.39 0.30
C LEU A 86 -20.52 -9.50 0.40
N LEU A 87 -21.25 -8.85 -0.51
CA LEU A 87 -22.70 -8.91 -0.57
C LEU A 87 -23.16 -10.02 -1.52
N GLU A 88 -22.59 -10.07 -2.73
CA GLU A 88 -22.96 -11.04 -3.75
C GLU A 88 -21.72 -11.61 -4.43
N SER A 89 -21.78 -12.88 -4.79
CA SER A 89 -20.72 -13.55 -5.54
C SER A 89 -21.23 -14.76 -6.27
N ASP A 90 -21.22 -14.70 -7.59
CA ASP A 90 -21.54 -15.81 -8.49
C ASP A 90 -20.47 -15.92 -9.59
N GLU A 91 -20.77 -16.65 -10.66
CA GLU A 91 -19.88 -16.84 -11.81
C GLU A 91 -19.90 -15.64 -12.80
N LYS A 92 -20.84 -14.73 -12.63
CA LYS A 92 -21.04 -13.59 -13.51
C LYS A 92 -20.56 -12.28 -12.92
N HIS A 93 -20.67 -12.10 -11.60
CA HIS A 93 -20.24 -10.88 -10.92
C HIS A 93 -19.91 -11.11 -9.44
N ALA A 94 -19.22 -10.14 -8.86
CA ALA A 94 -19.07 -9.97 -7.42
C ALA A 94 -19.47 -8.54 -7.03
N LEU A 95 -20.09 -8.40 -5.86
CA LEU A 95 -20.49 -7.12 -5.28
C LEU A 95 -19.95 -7.04 -3.85
N TYR A 96 -19.19 -6.01 -3.58
CA TYR A 96 -18.69 -5.69 -2.25
C TYR A 96 -19.19 -4.34 -1.77
N GLU A 97 -19.33 -4.22 -0.46
CA GLU A 97 -19.59 -2.97 0.24
C GLU A 97 -18.56 -2.75 1.31
N THR A 98 -18.14 -1.51 1.49
CA THR A 98 -17.31 -1.10 2.61
C THR A 98 -17.76 0.25 3.14
N LYS A 99 -17.43 0.52 4.41
CA LYS A 99 -17.67 1.81 5.02
C LYS A 99 -16.40 2.30 5.70
N ARG A 100 -15.89 3.42 5.21
CA ARG A 100 -14.83 4.16 5.87
C ARG A 100 -15.45 4.98 7.01
N ARG A 101 -14.78 4.99 8.15
CA ARG A 101 -15.25 5.73 9.33
C ARG A 101 -15.42 7.21 9.00
N GLY A 102 -16.59 7.76 9.35
CA GLY A 102 -16.97 9.13 9.03
C GLY A 102 -17.46 9.39 7.59
N SER A 103 -17.59 8.32 6.77
CA SER A 103 -18.07 8.43 5.38
C SER A 103 -19.33 7.59 5.16
N ALA A 104 -20.04 7.82 4.05
CA ALA A 104 -21.13 6.95 3.61
C ALA A 104 -20.58 5.60 3.12
N PRO A 105 -21.37 4.51 3.21
CA PRO A 105 -21.04 3.23 2.59
C PRO A 105 -20.82 3.36 1.08
N VAL A 106 -19.85 2.63 0.55
CA VAL A 106 -19.53 2.56 -0.89
C VAL A 106 -19.65 1.14 -1.36
N ARG A 107 -20.29 0.93 -2.50
CA ARG A 107 -20.45 -0.37 -3.16
C ARG A 107 -19.76 -0.34 -4.51
N ILE A 108 -19.10 -1.43 -4.85
CA ILE A 108 -18.55 -1.67 -6.18
C ILE A 108 -18.94 -3.08 -6.59
N SER A 109 -19.37 -3.24 -7.83
CA SER A 109 -19.50 -4.52 -8.50
C SER A 109 -18.43 -4.68 -9.57
N PHE A 110 -18.04 -5.91 -9.86
CA PHE A 110 -17.16 -6.26 -10.96
C PHE A 110 -17.69 -7.52 -11.63
N GLY A 111 -17.93 -7.42 -12.93
CA GLY A 111 -18.58 -8.47 -13.70
C GLY A 111 -17.70 -9.14 -14.74
N ILE A 112 -18.20 -10.27 -15.28
CA ILE A 112 -17.51 -11.05 -16.31
C ILE A 112 -17.29 -10.26 -17.62
N GLU A 113 -18.19 -9.33 -17.93
CA GLU A 113 -18.07 -8.48 -19.11
C GLU A 113 -16.95 -7.46 -18.97
N GLU A 114 -16.78 -6.90 -17.77
CA GLU A 114 -15.64 -6.02 -17.44
C GLU A 114 -14.33 -6.80 -17.53
N ALA A 115 -14.30 -8.02 -16.97
CA ALA A 115 -13.15 -8.91 -17.09
C ALA A 115 -12.82 -9.27 -18.54
N ARG A 116 -13.85 -9.43 -19.39
CA ARG A 116 -13.68 -9.68 -20.83
C ARG A 116 -13.09 -8.46 -21.53
N ALA A 117 -13.64 -7.28 -21.27
CA ALA A 117 -13.14 -6.03 -21.84
C ALA A 117 -11.68 -5.76 -21.46
N ALA A 118 -11.30 -6.09 -20.23
CA ALA A 118 -9.91 -6.02 -19.73
C ALA A 118 -9.00 -7.17 -20.21
N GLY A 119 -9.48 -8.10 -21.06
CA GLY A 119 -8.67 -9.21 -21.59
C GLY A 119 -8.27 -10.27 -20.56
N LEU A 120 -8.87 -10.27 -19.37
CA LEU A 120 -8.48 -11.14 -18.25
C LEU A 120 -8.87 -12.60 -18.46
N LEU A 121 -9.96 -12.89 -19.18
CA LEU A 121 -10.53 -14.23 -19.35
C LEU A 121 -9.60 -15.21 -20.08
N GLY A 122 -8.57 -14.71 -20.76
CA GLY A 122 -7.54 -15.52 -21.40
C GLY A 122 -6.56 -16.18 -20.42
N LYS A 123 -6.38 -15.63 -19.23
CA LYS A 123 -5.44 -16.11 -18.21
C LYS A 123 -5.92 -17.41 -17.57
N SER A 124 -4.98 -18.32 -17.22
CA SER A 124 -5.31 -19.66 -16.71
C SER A 124 -6.11 -19.64 -15.41
N ASN A 125 -5.79 -18.72 -14.50
CA ASN A 125 -6.49 -18.55 -13.23
C ASN A 125 -7.95 -18.12 -13.43
N TRP A 126 -8.24 -17.24 -14.41
CA TRP A 126 -9.58 -16.81 -14.75
C TRP A 126 -10.42 -17.92 -15.38
N LYS A 127 -9.78 -18.82 -16.16
CA LYS A 127 -10.46 -20.00 -16.72
C LYS A 127 -10.81 -21.03 -15.63
N SER A 128 -9.89 -21.24 -14.68
CA SER A 128 -10.06 -22.29 -13.65
C SER A 128 -10.94 -21.81 -12.48
N TRP A 129 -10.87 -20.54 -12.12
CA TRP A 129 -11.49 -20.00 -10.90
C TRP A 129 -12.16 -18.64 -11.12
N PRO A 130 -13.10 -18.50 -12.10
CA PRO A 130 -13.67 -17.20 -12.48
C PRO A 130 -14.32 -16.48 -11.30
N LYS A 131 -15.12 -17.20 -10.51
CA LYS A 131 -15.78 -16.65 -9.31
C LYS A 131 -14.80 -16.06 -8.30
N SER A 132 -13.68 -16.72 -8.07
CA SER A 132 -12.65 -16.23 -7.14
C SER A 132 -11.92 -15.01 -7.70
N MET A 133 -11.66 -14.99 -9.01
CA MET A 133 -11.02 -13.87 -9.69
C MET A 133 -11.92 -12.63 -9.72
N LEU A 134 -13.23 -12.80 -9.96
CA LEU A 134 -14.20 -11.71 -9.87
C LEU A 134 -14.23 -11.09 -8.47
N ARG A 135 -14.23 -11.92 -7.43
CA ARG A 135 -14.15 -11.42 -6.03
C ARG A 135 -12.86 -10.66 -5.75
N ALA A 136 -11.73 -11.24 -6.13
CA ALA A 136 -10.43 -10.62 -5.91
C ALA A 136 -10.32 -9.25 -6.58
N ARG A 137 -10.77 -9.15 -7.84
CA ARG A 137 -10.74 -7.91 -8.60
C ARG A 137 -11.68 -6.85 -8.04
N CYS A 138 -12.91 -7.25 -7.71
CA CYS A 138 -13.91 -6.36 -7.10
C CYS A 138 -13.43 -5.81 -5.75
N ALA A 139 -12.90 -6.68 -4.88
CA ALA A 139 -12.38 -6.29 -3.58
C ALA A 139 -11.18 -5.33 -3.68
N ALA A 140 -10.23 -5.61 -4.59
CA ALA A 140 -9.09 -4.73 -4.83
C ALA A 140 -9.53 -3.35 -5.35
N ALA A 141 -10.47 -3.31 -6.30
CA ALA A 141 -11.01 -2.07 -6.84
C ALA A 141 -11.68 -1.22 -5.74
N LEU A 142 -12.50 -1.85 -4.89
CA LEU A 142 -13.16 -1.16 -3.78
C LEU A 142 -12.16 -0.66 -2.73
N ALA A 143 -11.16 -1.47 -2.37
CA ALA A 143 -10.12 -1.08 -1.43
C ALA A 143 -9.37 0.17 -1.91
N ARG A 144 -8.99 0.24 -3.19
CA ARG A 144 -8.32 1.40 -3.77
C ARG A 144 -9.18 2.63 -3.85
N ALA A 145 -10.46 2.46 -4.18
CA ALA A 145 -11.38 3.59 -4.30
C ALA A 145 -11.65 4.27 -2.96
N VAL A 146 -11.70 3.50 -1.86
CA VAL A 146 -12.11 4.00 -0.54
C VAL A 146 -10.94 4.24 0.41
N TYR A 147 -9.85 3.47 0.27
CA TYR A 147 -8.68 3.50 1.14
C TYR A 147 -7.38 3.78 0.36
N PRO A 148 -7.31 4.83 -0.49
CA PRO A 148 -6.10 5.11 -1.26
C PRO A 148 -4.88 5.37 -0.38
N ASP A 149 -5.07 5.94 0.80
CA ASP A 149 -4.06 6.19 1.83
C ASP A 149 -3.44 4.91 2.41
N LEU A 150 -4.20 3.81 2.45
CA LEU A 150 -3.71 2.51 2.93
C LEU A 150 -3.15 1.64 1.80
N THR A 151 -3.49 1.92 0.55
CA THR A 151 -3.20 1.05 -0.60
C THR A 151 -2.14 1.61 -1.54
N VAL A 152 -1.55 2.77 -1.23
CA VAL A 152 -0.48 3.39 -2.03
C VAL A 152 0.69 2.42 -2.22
N GLY A 153 1.11 2.25 -3.48
CA GLY A 153 2.24 1.39 -3.83
C GLY A 153 2.00 -0.12 -3.71
N LEU A 154 0.80 -0.53 -3.30
CA LEU A 154 0.42 -1.94 -3.18
C LEU A 154 -0.32 -2.39 -4.44
N TYR A 155 0.16 -3.40 -5.13
CA TYR A 155 -0.44 -3.93 -6.35
C TYR A 155 -0.95 -5.35 -6.13
N THR A 156 -1.99 -5.74 -6.88
CA THR A 156 -2.37 -7.15 -7.00
C THR A 156 -1.83 -7.76 -8.30
N PRO A 157 -1.66 -9.09 -8.38
CA PRO A 157 -1.12 -9.74 -9.58
C PRO A 157 -1.89 -9.45 -10.87
N ASP A 158 -3.20 -9.25 -10.76
CA ASP A 158 -4.05 -8.98 -11.93
C ASP A 158 -3.89 -7.55 -12.45
N GLU A 159 -3.56 -6.60 -11.59
CA GLU A 159 -3.37 -5.20 -11.95
C GLU A 159 -2.08 -4.98 -12.74
N LEU A 160 -0.99 -5.65 -12.39
CA LEU A 160 0.28 -5.53 -13.14
C LEU A 160 0.17 -6.03 -14.58
N GLY A 161 -0.81 -6.87 -14.90
CA GLY A 161 -1.07 -7.30 -16.26
C GLY A 161 -1.70 -6.22 -17.14
N GLU A 162 -2.30 -5.17 -16.56
CA GLU A 162 -2.98 -4.09 -17.26
C GLU A 162 -2.04 -2.93 -17.62
N GLU A 163 -1.02 -2.66 -16.80
CA GLU A 163 -0.02 -1.60 -17.04
C GLU A 163 0.88 -1.85 -18.27
N ARG A 164 0.83 -3.01 -18.90
CA ARG A 164 1.56 -3.27 -20.14
C ARG A 164 1.04 -2.46 -21.35
N GLY A 165 -0.07 -1.75 -21.22
CA GLY A 165 -0.59 -0.83 -22.24
C GLY A 165 0.01 0.57 -22.18
N ASP A 166 0.45 1.02 -21.01
CA ASP A 166 1.09 2.31 -20.81
C ASP A 166 2.56 2.07 -20.40
N THR A 167 3.41 1.91 -21.41
CA THR A 167 4.87 1.92 -21.21
C THR A 167 5.29 3.32 -20.76
N ILE A 168 5.22 3.59 -19.47
CA ILE A 168 6.13 4.56 -18.89
C ILE A 168 7.48 3.85 -18.91
N GLU A 169 8.26 4.09 -19.95
CA GLU A 169 9.67 3.72 -19.98
C GLU A 169 10.32 4.31 -18.74
N SER A 170 10.57 3.47 -17.75
CA SER A 170 11.50 3.80 -16.68
C SER A 170 12.81 4.15 -17.38
N PRO A 171 13.39 5.34 -17.19
CA PRO A 171 14.63 5.69 -17.82
C PRO A 171 15.67 4.67 -17.41
N SER A 172 16.07 3.82 -18.36
CA SER A 172 17.16 2.87 -18.19
C SER A 172 18.37 3.63 -17.65
N ALA A 173 18.96 3.14 -16.57
CA ALA A 173 20.16 3.71 -15.94
C ALA A 173 21.39 3.81 -16.87
N ALA A 174 21.26 3.47 -18.15
CA ALA A 174 22.31 3.50 -19.14
C ALA A 174 22.40 4.82 -19.95
N ALA A 175 21.56 5.82 -19.73
CA ALA A 175 21.53 7.07 -20.50
C ALA A 175 21.80 8.34 -19.67
N ILE A 176 22.49 8.25 -18.55
CA ILE A 176 23.08 9.44 -17.92
C ILE A 176 24.49 9.62 -18.50
N SER A 177 24.52 9.95 -19.77
CA SER A 177 25.72 10.48 -20.41
C SER A 177 25.93 11.92 -19.94
N SER A 178 27.13 12.20 -19.47
CA SER A 178 27.69 13.36 -18.79
C SER A 178 27.69 14.70 -19.55
N SER A 179 26.62 15.11 -20.20
CA SER A 179 26.64 16.34 -21.03
C SER A 179 25.62 17.43 -20.71
N ARG A 180 25.03 17.48 -19.51
CA ARG A 180 24.15 18.60 -19.12
C ARG A 180 24.29 19.06 -17.65
N LEU A 181 25.54 19.17 -17.16
CA LEU A 181 25.82 19.77 -15.86
C LEU A 181 26.38 21.21 -15.94
N THR A 182 26.12 21.93 -17.02
CA THR A 182 26.73 23.28 -17.18
C THR A 182 25.69 24.40 -17.40
N SER A 183 24.47 24.33 -16.87
CA SER A 183 23.53 25.42 -17.06
C SER A 183 22.50 25.65 -15.96
N VAL A 184 22.80 25.40 -14.69
CA VAL A 184 21.89 25.76 -13.56
C VAL A 184 22.60 26.58 -12.48
N ALA A 185 23.79 27.13 -12.73
CA ALA A 185 24.53 27.95 -11.75
C ALA A 185 24.23 29.46 -11.82
N ALA A 186 23.13 29.91 -12.46
CA ALA A 186 22.88 31.33 -12.71
C ALA A 186 21.45 31.81 -12.35
N LEU A 187 20.79 31.22 -11.32
CA LEU A 187 19.50 31.77 -10.83
C LEU A 187 19.32 31.49 -9.33
N VAL A 188 20.25 31.98 -8.51
CA VAL A 188 20.00 32.17 -7.08
C VAL A 188 20.14 33.65 -6.79
N PRO A 189 19.04 34.40 -6.50
CA PRO A 189 19.16 35.76 -5.98
C PRO A 189 19.64 35.65 -4.51
N THR A 190 20.81 36.19 -4.23
CA THR A 190 21.34 36.43 -2.89
C THR A 190 20.73 37.73 -2.35
N GLU A 191 19.61 37.63 -1.65
CA GLU A 191 19.22 38.65 -0.69
C GLU A 191 18.82 38.01 0.64
N PRO A 192 19.33 38.49 1.78
CA PRO A 192 18.96 37.95 3.08
C PRO A 192 17.60 38.49 3.52
N VAL A 193 16.61 37.61 3.62
CA VAL A 193 15.35 37.95 4.27
C VAL A 193 15.57 38.00 5.77
N VAL A 194 15.66 39.21 6.27
CA VAL A 194 15.62 39.53 7.72
C VAL A 194 14.19 39.27 8.19
N ALA A 195 13.95 38.13 8.83
CA ALA A 195 12.68 37.82 9.47
C ALA A 195 12.53 38.69 10.74
N ALA A 196 11.63 39.67 10.70
CA ALA A 196 11.17 40.41 11.87
C ALA A 196 10.40 39.46 12.80
N ARG A 197 11.05 39.05 13.88
CA ARG A 197 10.45 38.29 14.97
C ARG A 197 9.62 39.28 15.81
N LYS A 198 8.30 39.24 15.70
CA LYS A 198 7.38 40.00 16.53
C LYS A 198 7.29 39.30 17.89
N GLU A 199 7.89 39.91 18.91
CA GLU A 199 7.72 39.52 20.30
C GLU A 199 6.26 39.73 20.73
N ILE A 200 5.62 38.66 21.19
CA ILE A 200 4.32 38.71 21.83
C ILE A 200 4.58 38.74 23.33
N ALA A 201 4.17 39.82 23.96
CA ALA A 201 4.29 40.09 25.41
C ALA A 201 3.49 39.06 26.25
N PRO A 202 3.96 38.71 27.46
CA PRO A 202 3.39 37.63 28.30
C PRO A 202 2.31 38.16 29.27
N GLU A 203 1.22 38.75 28.79
CA GLU A 203 0.16 39.26 29.69
C GLU A 203 -1.27 38.80 29.37
N ALA A 204 -1.48 37.58 28.90
CA ALA A 204 -2.83 37.05 28.68
C ALA A 204 -2.97 35.56 29.02
N ARG A 205 -2.35 35.09 30.12
CA ARG A 205 -2.46 33.68 30.52
C ARG A 205 -3.18 33.38 31.83
N ASP A 206 -3.65 34.40 32.55
CA ASP A 206 -4.21 34.20 33.91
C ASP A 206 -5.71 34.50 34.08
N GLN A 207 -6.51 34.50 33.03
CA GLN A 207 -7.95 34.82 33.15
C GLN A 207 -8.95 33.78 32.63
N VAL A 208 -8.52 32.52 32.38
CA VAL A 208 -9.44 31.50 31.87
C VAL A 208 -9.61 30.28 32.82
N ILE A 209 -9.10 30.32 34.06
CA ILE A 209 -9.18 29.17 34.99
C ILE A 209 -10.14 29.37 36.16
N VAL A 210 -10.93 30.44 36.23
CA VAL A 210 -11.82 30.67 37.40
C VAL A 210 -13.29 30.39 37.16
N ASP A 211 -13.77 30.19 35.92
CA ASP A 211 -15.22 30.05 35.64
C ASP A 211 -15.74 28.62 35.45
N VAL A 212 -15.02 27.57 35.89
CA VAL A 212 -15.47 26.17 35.73
C VAL A 212 -15.75 25.44 37.05
N LEU A 213 -15.64 26.09 38.23
CA LEU A 213 -15.80 25.40 39.50
C LEU A 213 -17.01 25.86 40.35
N ASP A 214 -17.91 26.72 39.87
CA ASP A 214 -19.12 27.12 40.61
C ASP A 214 -20.40 26.82 39.83
N GLY A 215 -20.74 25.55 39.68
CA GLY A 215 -21.95 25.14 38.95
C GLY A 215 -22.45 23.75 39.31
N GLU A 216 -22.39 23.33 40.57
CA GLU A 216 -23.16 22.22 41.05
C GLU A 216 -23.60 22.49 42.50
N THR A 217 -24.84 22.93 42.66
CA THR A 217 -25.77 22.63 43.78
C THR A 217 -27.10 23.35 43.54
N GLU A 218 -28.08 22.62 42.99
CA GLU A 218 -29.48 22.54 43.45
C GLU A 218 -30.25 21.49 42.63
#